data_b31a7429aeac37627fc859d166ddf219
#
_entry.id   b31a7429aeac37627fc859d166ddf219
#
_cell.length_a   1.000
_cell.length_b   1.000
_cell.length_c   1.000
_cell.angle_alpha   90.00
_cell.angle_beta   90.00
_cell.angle_gamma   90.00
#
_symmetry.space_group_name_H-M   'P 1'
#
loop_
_entity.id
_entity.type
_entity.pdbx_description
1 polymer ?
#
loop_
_entity_poly.entity_id
_entity_poly.type
_entity_poly.pdbx_seq_one_letter_code
_entity_poly.pdbx_strand_id
1 'polypeptide(L)'
;MSNGDIWVGTRKGGLYTFDANLQSKMTNQYFHSNIYAIAEDRQGRMWTGTRGNGLKVGDTWYYNTPSDPTSLSDNNVFAIYRDRKDRMWVGTFGGGLELAEPTSDGKYKFRHFFQQTFGMRMVRVIEEDENGMVWVGTSEGICIFHPDSLIADGDNYHLFSYTNGKFCSNEIKCIYRDTKGRMWIGTSGSGLNLCTPQDDYHSLKYEHYGTSEGLVNDVIQSILGDKKGNLWVATEYGISKFNPSTHSFENYFFSSYTLGNVY
;
A
#
# COMPACT_ATOMS: atom_id res chain seq x y z
N MET A 1 2.27 -15.77 2.30
CA MET A 1 2.38 -16.04 3.73
C MET A 1 3.61 -16.88 4.01
N SER A 2 4.12 -16.87 5.23
CA SER A 2 5.34 -17.59 5.62
C SER A 2 5.26 -19.10 5.37
N ASN A 3 4.05 -19.67 5.40
CA ASN A 3 3.77 -21.09 5.11
C ASN A 3 3.49 -21.41 3.63
N GLY A 4 3.64 -20.46 2.71
CA GLY A 4 3.33 -20.61 1.29
C GLY A 4 1.85 -20.47 0.91
N ASP A 5 0.96 -20.22 1.86
CA ASP A 5 -0.46 -20.00 1.58
C ASP A 5 -0.69 -18.66 0.90
N ILE A 6 -1.72 -18.62 0.04
CA ILE A 6 -2.19 -17.42 -0.64
C ILE A 6 -3.51 -17.01 -0.02
N TRP A 7 -3.59 -15.76 0.43
CA TRP A 7 -4.80 -15.18 1.01
C TRP A 7 -5.39 -14.15 0.06
N VAL A 8 -6.69 -14.25 -0.16
CA VAL A 8 -7.43 -13.39 -1.10
C VAL A 8 -8.59 -12.73 -0.38
N GLY A 9 -8.48 -11.42 -0.20
CA GLY A 9 -9.58 -10.58 0.29
C GLY A 9 -10.45 -10.09 -0.86
N THR A 10 -11.75 -10.02 -0.66
CA THR A 10 -12.71 -9.57 -1.67
C THR A 10 -13.50 -8.36 -1.25
N ARG A 11 -14.07 -7.64 -2.22
CA ARG A 11 -14.98 -6.51 -2.00
C ARG A 11 -16.29 -6.88 -1.31
N LYS A 12 -16.69 -8.15 -1.35
CA LYS A 12 -17.91 -8.62 -0.66
C LYS A 12 -17.60 -9.18 0.74
N GLY A 13 -16.39 -8.97 1.25
CA GLY A 13 -15.97 -9.36 2.60
C GLY A 13 -15.57 -10.82 2.76
N GLY A 14 -15.42 -11.56 1.67
CA GLY A 14 -14.87 -12.91 1.72
C GLY A 14 -13.35 -12.88 1.86
N LEU A 15 -12.81 -13.65 2.79
CA LEU A 15 -11.39 -13.94 2.91
C LEU A 15 -11.19 -15.42 2.59
N TYR A 16 -10.47 -15.70 1.53
CA TYR A 16 -10.23 -17.04 1.00
C TYR A 16 -8.78 -17.41 1.17
N THR A 17 -8.52 -18.67 1.48
CA THR A 17 -7.16 -19.19 1.61
C THR A 17 -6.95 -20.32 0.61
N PHE A 18 -5.82 -20.28 -0.08
CA PHE A 18 -5.37 -21.30 -1.00
C PHE A 18 -3.97 -21.77 -0.59
N ASP A 19 -3.67 -23.04 -0.85
CA ASP A 19 -2.30 -23.54 -0.75
C ASP A 19 -1.44 -23.10 -1.96
N ALA A 20 -0.15 -23.46 -1.95
CA ALA A 20 0.78 -23.14 -3.03
C ALA A 20 0.40 -23.76 -4.40
N ASN A 21 -0.49 -24.74 -4.43
CA ASN A 21 -1.03 -25.36 -5.65
C ASN A 21 -2.38 -24.78 -6.06
N LEU A 22 -2.80 -23.65 -5.44
CA LEU A 22 -4.09 -22.99 -5.65
C LEU A 22 -5.31 -23.84 -5.26
N GLN A 23 -5.13 -24.86 -4.38
CA GLN A 23 -6.24 -25.60 -3.83
C GLN A 23 -6.86 -24.82 -2.67
N SER A 24 -8.18 -24.66 -2.71
CA SER A 24 -8.91 -23.92 -1.66
C SER A 24 -8.79 -24.64 -0.31
N LYS A 25 -8.36 -23.91 0.71
CA LYS A 25 -8.42 -24.36 2.11
C LYS A 25 -9.76 -23.93 2.70
N MET A 26 -10.40 -24.78 3.51
CA MET A 26 -11.75 -24.57 4.07
C MET A 26 -11.81 -23.50 5.19
N THR A 27 -11.01 -22.45 5.16
CA THR A 27 -10.96 -21.39 6.16
C THR A 27 -11.56 -20.08 5.66
N ASN A 28 -12.66 -20.17 4.93
CA ASN A 28 -13.34 -18.97 4.45
C ASN A 28 -13.94 -18.21 5.63
N GLN A 29 -13.50 -16.96 5.82
CA GLN A 29 -14.08 -16.02 6.78
C GLN A 29 -14.88 -14.98 6.03
N TYR A 30 -15.99 -14.54 6.61
CA TYR A 30 -16.83 -13.49 6.04
C TYR A 30 -16.89 -12.29 6.97
N PHE A 31 -16.48 -11.12 6.47
CA PHE A 31 -16.27 -9.91 7.27
C PHE A 31 -17.41 -8.89 7.15
N HIS A 32 -18.43 -9.14 6.30
CA HIS A 32 -19.52 -8.20 5.99
C HIS A 32 -19.04 -6.81 5.51
N SER A 33 -17.79 -6.71 5.08
CA SER A 33 -17.16 -5.48 4.60
C SER A 33 -16.05 -5.80 3.62
N ASN A 34 -15.73 -4.85 2.71
CA ASN A 34 -14.64 -5.02 1.76
C ASN A 34 -13.31 -5.20 2.50
N ILE A 35 -12.51 -6.16 2.07
CA ILE A 35 -11.13 -6.36 2.55
C ILE A 35 -10.18 -5.61 1.62
N TYR A 36 -9.40 -4.69 2.18
CA TYR A 36 -8.46 -3.85 1.43
C TYR A 36 -7.00 -4.18 1.70
N ALA A 37 -6.69 -4.67 2.90
CA ALA A 37 -5.32 -5.00 3.27
C ALA A 37 -5.24 -6.32 4.02
N ILE A 38 -4.20 -7.09 3.73
CA ILE A 38 -3.87 -8.35 4.43
C ILE A 38 -2.37 -8.37 4.64
N ALA A 39 -1.94 -8.65 5.86
CA ALA A 39 -0.54 -8.86 6.21
C ALA A 39 -0.39 -9.96 7.25
N GLU A 40 0.81 -10.50 7.37
CA GLU A 40 1.18 -11.47 8.40
C GLU A 40 2.24 -10.85 9.31
N ASP A 41 2.04 -10.89 10.62
CA ASP A 41 3.05 -10.45 11.57
C ASP A 41 4.11 -11.54 11.83
N ARG A 42 5.12 -11.23 12.65
CA ARG A 42 6.19 -12.16 12.98
C ARG A 42 5.71 -13.42 13.70
N GLN A 43 4.58 -13.35 14.40
CA GLN A 43 3.96 -14.47 15.11
C GLN A 43 3.08 -15.33 14.20
N GLY A 44 2.98 -15.01 12.92
CA GLY A 44 2.10 -15.69 11.97
C GLY A 44 0.63 -15.31 12.12
N ARG A 45 0.31 -14.24 12.88
CA ARG A 45 -1.07 -13.77 13.01
C ARG A 45 -1.45 -12.97 11.77
N MET A 46 -2.67 -13.25 11.29
CA MET A 46 -3.24 -12.53 10.17
C MET A 46 -3.77 -11.15 10.62
N TRP A 47 -3.38 -10.13 9.89
CA TRP A 47 -3.89 -8.77 9.98
C TRP A 47 -4.78 -8.51 8.77
N THR A 48 -6.02 -8.12 9.01
CA THR A 48 -7.01 -7.89 7.94
C THR A 48 -7.64 -6.52 8.10
N GLY A 49 -7.36 -5.64 7.15
CA GLY A 49 -7.91 -4.29 7.06
C GLY A 49 -9.18 -4.26 6.24
N THR A 50 -10.20 -3.58 6.73
CA THR A 50 -11.53 -3.51 6.10
C THR A 50 -11.96 -2.08 5.80
N ARG A 51 -12.98 -1.93 4.94
CA ARG A 51 -13.66 -0.67 4.71
C ARG A 51 -14.81 -0.52 5.71
N GLY A 52 -14.58 0.29 6.73
CA GLY A 52 -15.61 0.68 7.71
C GLY A 52 -15.75 -0.23 8.92
N ASN A 53 -15.17 -1.47 8.91
CA ASN A 53 -15.23 -2.38 10.05
C ASN A 53 -13.88 -2.49 10.79
N GLY A 54 -12.97 -1.54 10.61
CA GLY A 54 -11.70 -1.50 11.33
C GLY A 54 -10.69 -2.58 10.91
N LEU A 55 -9.90 -3.01 11.89
CA LEU A 55 -8.77 -3.95 11.74
C LEU A 55 -9.02 -5.21 12.57
N LYS A 56 -8.85 -6.38 11.94
CA LYS A 56 -8.82 -7.65 12.67
C LYS A 56 -7.38 -8.17 12.75
N VAL A 57 -6.93 -8.55 13.95
CA VAL A 57 -5.62 -9.18 14.19
C VAL A 57 -5.85 -10.53 14.88
N GLY A 58 -5.59 -11.62 14.18
CA GLY A 58 -6.03 -12.96 14.64
C GLY A 58 -7.53 -12.97 14.89
N ASP A 59 -7.95 -13.15 16.12
CA ASP A 59 -9.38 -13.14 16.51
C ASP A 59 -9.84 -11.82 17.15
N THR A 60 -8.93 -10.86 17.33
CA THR A 60 -9.23 -9.57 17.99
C THR A 60 -9.55 -8.50 16.97
N TRP A 61 -10.64 -7.75 17.20
CA TRP A 61 -11.01 -6.59 16.43
C TRP A 61 -10.58 -5.29 17.10
N TYR A 62 -10.14 -4.33 16.28
CA TYR A 62 -9.79 -2.98 16.65
C TYR A 62 -10.61 -1.99 15.83
N TYR A 63 -11.16 -0.99 16.51
CA TYR A 63 -12.06 0.02 15.94
C TYR A 63 -11.62 1.42 16.34
N ASN A 64 -12.05 2.40 15.56
CA ASN A 64 -12.02 3.78 16.02
C ASN A 64 -12.99 3.94 17.20
N THR A 65 -12.46 4.44 18.30
CA THR A 65 -13.22 4.81 19.52
C THR A 65 -12.90 6.27 19.84
N PRO A 66 -13.78 7.24 19.52
CA PRO A 66 -13.46 8.67 19.61
C PRO A 66 -13.03 9.15 21.00
N SER A 67 -13.41 8.43 22.06
CA SER A 67 -13.02 8.73 23.45
C SER A 67 -11.65 8.13 23.83
N ASP A 68 -11.07 7.28 23.01
CA ASP A 68 -9.77 6.64 23.24
C ASP A 68 -8.76 7.08 22.17
N PRO A 69 -7.85 8.02 22.49
CA PRO A 69 -6.84 8.52 21.54
C PRO A 69 -5.80 7.46 21.14
N THR A 70 -5.82 6.29 21.75
CA THR A 70 -4.94 5.15 21.41
C THR A 70 -5.65 4.06 20.62
N SER A 71 -6.93 4.22 20.29
CA SER A 71 -7.67 3.36 19.38
C SER A 71 -7.29 3.66 17.92
N LEU A 72 -7.79 2.88 16.96
CA LEU A 72 -7.64 3.25 15.54
C LEU A 72 -8.19 4.66 15.28
N SER A 73 -7.51 5.45 14.45
CA SER A 73 -7.96 6.79 14.08
C SER A 73 -9.13 6.79 13.08
N ASP A 74 -9.30 5.70 12.30
CA ASP A 74 -10.41 5.50 11.36
C ASP A 74 -10.66 4.01 11.11
N ASN A 75 -11.93 3.63 10.85
CA ASN A 75 -12.31 2.25 10.57
C ASN A 75 -12.08 1.79 9.13
N ASN A 76 -11.62 2.69 8.23
CA ASN A 76 -11.26 2.36 6.86
C ASN A 76 -9.77 2.04 6.78
N VAL A 77 -9.39 0.79 6.95
CA VAL A 77 -7.99 0.33 6.93
C VAL A 77 -7.63 -0.13 5.53
N PHE A 78 -6.79 0.64 4.83
CA PHE A 78 -6.44 0.43 3.42
C PHE A 78 -5.05 -0.14 3.20
N ALA A 79 -4.14 0.03 4.17
CA ALA A 79 -2.78 -0.49 4.10
C ALA A 79 -2.35 -1.10 5.44
N ILE A 80 -1.61 -2.19 5.38
CA ILE A 80 -0.97 -2.82 6.54
C ILE A 80 0.42 -3.24 6.06
N TYR A 81 1.44 -2.83 6.79
CA TYR A 81 2.83 -3.11 6.43
C TYR A 81 3.64 -3.54 7.65
N ARG A 82 4.44 -4.59 7.51
CA ARG A 82 5.42 -5.01 8.51
C ARG A 82 6.81 -4.59 8.05
N ASP A 83 7.44 -3.67 8.78
CA ASP A 83 8.78 -3.22 8.46
C ASP A 83 9.86 -4.24 8.86
N ARG A 84 11.12 -3.99 8.46
CA ARG A 84 12.26 -4.88 8.75
C ARG A 84 12.59 -5.04 10.24
N LYS A 85 12.05 -4.18 11.12
CA LYS A 85 12.14 -4.31 12.58
C LYS A 85 10.91 -4.98 13.20
N ASP A 86 10.06 -5.61 12.36
CA ASP A 86 8.82 -6.29 12.74
C ASP A 86 7.75 -5.36 13.37
N ARG A 87 7.82 -4.04 13.14
CA ARG A 87 6.78 -3.11 13.54
C ARG A 87 5.65 -3.15 12.52
N MET A 88 4.41 -3.08 13.01
CA MET A 88 3.22 -3.09 12.18
C MET A 88 2.72 -1.66 11.97
N TRP A 89 2.75 -1.22 10.74
CA TRP A 89 2.22 0.06 10.29
C TRP A 89 0.85 -0.13 9.67
N VAL A 90 -0.09 0.74 10.01
CA VAL A 90 -1.47 0.69 9.54
C VAL A 90 -1.79 2.03 8.87
N GLY A 91 -2.23 1.95 7.62
CA GLY A 91 -2.70 3.11 6.87
C GLY A 91 -4.22 3.14 6.82
N THR A 92 -4.81 4.24 7.26
CA THR A 92 -6.25 4.44 7.24
C THR A 92 -6.65 5.47 6.19
N PHE A 93 -7.90 5.39 5.72
CA PHE A 93 -8.45 6.32 4.75
C PHE A 93 -9.38 7.33 5.45
N GLY A 94 -8.73 8.27 6.16
CA GLY A 94 -9.39 9.31 6.96
C GLY A 94 -8.64 9.66 8.25
N GLY A 95 -7.87 8.71 8.78
CA GLY A 95 -7.14 8.87 10.04
C GLY A 95 -5.61 8.92 9.93
N GLY A 96 -5.02 8.74 8.74
CA GLY A 96 -3.58 8.84 8.50
C GLY A 96 -2.81 7.54 8.68
N LEU A 97 -1.55 7.67 9.06
CA LEU A 97 -0.63 6.56 9.34
C LEU A 97 -0.61 6.26 10.84
N GLU A 98 -0.57 4.99 11.18
CA GLU A 98 -0.54 4.53 12.57
C GLU A 98 0.56 3.49 12.78
N LEU A 99 1.20 3.54 13.95
CA LEU A 99 2.06 2.48 14.46
C LEU A 99 1.28 1.67 15.50
N ALA A 100 1.17 0.36 15.29
CA ALA A 100 0.59 -0.54 16.27
C ALA A 100 1.63 -0.90 17.34
N GLU A 101 1.43 -0.44 18.55
CA GLU A 101 2.30 -0.67 19.71
C GLU A 101 1.73 -1.78 20.59
N PRO A 102 2.47 -2.87 20.83
CA PRO A 102 1.98 -3.99 21.63
C PRO A 102 1.83 -3.58 23.11
N THR A 103 0.76 -4.05 23.74
CA THR A 103 0.50 -3.87 25.15
C THR A 103 0.81 -5.14 25.95
N SER A 104 0.92 -5.04 27.27
CA SER A 104 1.26 -6.18 28.15
C SER A 104 0.22 -7.32 28.16
N ASP A 105 -1.02 -7.04 27.76
CA ASP A 105 -2.11 -8.02 27.62
C ASP A 105 -2.18 -8.67 26.22
N GLY A 106 -1.17 -8.40 25.38
CA GLY A 106 -1.07 -8.99 24.03
C GLY A 106 -1.93 -8.31 22.97
N LYS A 107 -2.57 -7.19 23.30
CA LYS A 107 -3.30 -6.33 22.37
C LYS A 107 -2.42 -5.25 21.77
N TYR A 108 -3.04 -4.29 21.07
CA TYR A 108 -2.36 -3.16 20.47
C TYR A 108 -3.04 -1.85 20.85
N LYS A 109 -2.20 -0.81 21.01
CA LYS A 109 -2.55 0.60 20.96
C LYS A 109 -1.99 1.19 19.68
N PHE A 110 -2.59 2.27 19.20
CA PHE A 110 -2.20 2.89 17.93
C PHE A 110 -1.70 4.30 18.21
N ARG A 111 -0.47 4.57 17.75
CA ARG A 111 0.11 5.90 17.73
C ARG A 111 -0.10 6.51 16.36
N HIS A 112 -0.68 7.72 16.30
CA HIS A 112 -1.14 8.35 15.06
C HIS A 112 -0.11 9.34 14.52
N PHE A 113 0.03 9.34 13.17
CA PHE A 113 0.85 10.26 12.39
C PHE A 113 0.04 10.78 11.19
N PHE A 114 0.53 11.85 10.55
CA PHE A 114 -0.06 12.43 9.32
C PHE A 114 -1.48 12.99 9.53
N GLN A 115 -1.67 13.68 10.66
CA GLN A 115 -2.96 14.30 11.02
C GLN A 115 -3.14 15.73 10.46
N GLN A 116 -2.10 16.30 9.81
CA GLN A 116 -2.01 17.74 9.48
C GLN A 116 -3.03 18.16 8.43
N THR A 117 -3.18 17.38 7.36
CA THR A 117 -4.11 17.70 6.27
C THR A 117 -5.04 16.54 5.96
N PHE A 118 -6.16 16.86 5.28
CA PHE A 118 -7.11 15.83 4.87
C PHE A 118 -6.49 14.83 3.88
N GLY A 119 -5.67 15.31 2.94
CA GLY A 119 -5.00 14.45 1.94
C GLY A 119 -3.99 13.49 2.57
N MET A 120 -3.22 13.94 3.55
CA MET A 120 -2.27 13.10 4.28
C MET A 120 -2.95 12.03 5.13
N ARG A 121 -4.17 12.29 5.62
CA ARG A 121 -4.97 11.31 6.36
C ARG A 121 -5.52 10.17 5.48
N MET A 122 -5.39 10.27 4.15
CA MET A 122 -5.82 9.25 3.20
C MET A 122 -4.65 8.37 2.76
N VAL A 123 -4.20 7.47 3.64
CA VAL A 123 -3.12 6.52 3.35
C VAL A 123 -3.64 5.34 2.53
N ARG A 124 -2.99 5.06 1.40
CA ARG A 124 -3.38 3.99 0.47
C ARG A 124 -2.40 2.83 0.43
N VAL A 125 -1.12 3.11 0.59
CA VAL A 125 -0.05 2.13 0.43
C VAL A 125 1.14 2.49 1.30
N ILE A 126 1.83 1.47 1.80
CA ILE A 126 3.05 1.58 2.59
C ILE A 126 4.04 0.57 2.03
N GLU A 127 5.29 1.00 1.79
CA GLU A 127 6.38 0.14 1.33
C GLU A 127 7.69 0.59 2.00
N GLU A 128 8.69 -0.26 2.06
CA GLU A 128 10.00 0.05 2.63
C GLU A 128 11.08 -0.17 1.57
N ASP A 129 11.98 0.78 1.39
CA ASP A 129 13.10 0.63 0.47
C ASP A 129 14.26 -0.17 1.07
N GLU A 130 15.32 -0.39 0.28
CA GLU A 130 16.48 -1.18 0.72
C GLU A 130 17.27 -0.53 1.87
N ASN A 131 17.17 0.79 2.04
CA ASN A 131 17.83 1.55 3.10
C ASN A 131 17.02 1.59 4.41
N GLY A 132 15.79 1.06 4.42
CA GLY A 132 14.91 1.07 5.58
C GLY A 132 14.08 2.34 5.73
N MET A 133 14.04 3.14 4.69
CA MET A 133 13.12 4.27 4.64
C MET A 133 11.73 3.77 4.25
N VAL A 134 10.73 4.18 4.99
CA VAL A 134 9.33 3.86 4.71
C VAL A 134 8.73 4.93 3.80
N TRP A 135 8.08 4.48 2.75
CA TRP A 135 7.41 5.26 1.73
C TRP A 135 5.89 5.07 1.89
N VAL A 136 5.19 6.16 2.10
CA VAL A 136 3.73 6.15 2.29
C VAL A 136 3.07 6.94 1.20
N GLY A 137 2.25 6.27 0.40
CA GLY A 137 1.41 6.89 -0.62
C GLY A 137 0.10 7.40 -0.04
N THR A 138 -0.18 8.68 -0.23
CA THR A 138 -1.38 9.37 0.25
C THR A 138 -2.15 10.03 -0.89
N SER A 139 -3.26 10.71 -0.58
CA SER A 139 -3.94 11.59 -1.55
C SER A 139 -3.33 13.00 -1.61
N GLU A 140 -2.23 13.26 -0.91
CA GLU A 140 -1.47 14.54 -0.98
C GLU A 140 -0.06 14.36 -1.54
N GLY A 141 0.39 13.13 -1.74
CA GLY A 141 1.71 12.82 -2.27
C GLY A 141 2.35 11.61 -1.60
N ILE A 142 3.68 11.56 -1.68
CA ILE A 142 4.51 10.52 -1.08
C ILE A 142 5.17 11.12 0.16
N CYS A 143 4.97 10.46 1.32
CA CYS A 143 5.73 10.75 2.54
C CYS A 143 6.84 9.72 2.70
N ILE A 144 8.08 10.16 2.88
CA ILE A 144 9.25 9.29 3.09
C ILE A 144 9.89 9.62 4.42
N PHE A 145 10.16 8.61 5.25
CA PHE A 145 10.77 8.80 6.56
C PHE A 145 11.57 7.58 7.01
N HIS A 146 12.53 7.83 7.90
CA HIS A 146 13.12 6.77 8.69
C HIS A 146 12.22 6.45 9.87
N PRO A 147 11.78 5.19 10.08
CA PRO A 147 10.81 4.85 11.13
C PRO A 147 11.19 5.30 12.53
N ASP A 148 12.45 5.15 12.93
CA ASP A 148 12.89 5.57 14.27
C ASP A 148 12.84 7.09 14.44
N SER A 149 13.13 7.85 13.38
CA SER A 149 13.06 9.30 13.39
C SER A 149 11.62 9.80 13.49
N LEU A 150 10.69 9.19 12.75
CA LEU A 150 9.27 9.52 12.85
C LEU A 150 8.70 9.15 14.23
N ILE A 151 9.13 8.04 14.84
CA ILE A 151 8.72 7.64 16.19
C ILE A 151 9.25 8.62 17.24
N ALA A 152 10.48 9.12 17.07
CA ALA A 152 11.09 10.08 17.99
C ALA A 152 10.45 11.47 17.85
N ASP A 153 10.20 11.92 16.60
CA ASP A 153 9.59 13.19 16.24
C ASP A 153 8.50 12.94 15.20
N GLY A 154 7.24 13.11 15.58
CA GLY A 154 6.06 12.76 14.78
C GLY A 154 5.95 13.49 13.44
N ASP A 155 6.71 14.56 13.24
CA ASP A 155 6.72 15.36 12.01
C ASP A 155 8.01 15.16 11.17
N ASN A 156 8.87 14.21 11.55
CA ASN A 156 10.13 13.94 10.84
C ASN A 156 9.91 13.07 9.60
N TYR A 157 9.43 13.67 8.51
CA TYR A 157 9.24 13.05 7.21
C TYR A 157 9.44 14.06 6.07
N HIS A 158 9.66 13.56 4.86
CA HIS A 158 9.73 14.36 3.62
C HIS A 158 8.47 14.14 2.79
N LEU A 159 7.77 15.21 2.42
CA LEU A 159 6.61 15.17 1.53
C LEU A 159 6.99 15.58 0.11
N PHE A 160 6.65 14.73 -0.86
CA PHE A 160 6.81 14.95 -2.30
C PHE A 160 5.43 14.93 -2.96
N SER A 161 5.02 16.05 -3.55
CA SER A 161 3.70 16.20 -4.14
C SER A 161 3.71 17.17 -5.32
N TYR A 162 2.66 17.16 -6.11
CA TYR A 162 2.45 18.17 -7.16
C TYR A 162 2.26 19.56 -6.54
N THR A 163 1.54 19.65 -5.44
CA THR A 163 1.23 20.92 -4.76
C THR A 163 2.48 21.64 -4.29
N ASN A 164 3.52 20.92 -3.83
CA ASN A 164 4.80 21.53 -3.44
C ASN A 164 5.84 21.55 -4.56
N GLY A 165 5.48 21.12 -5.79
CA GLY A 165 6.35 21.11 -6.97
C GLY A 165 7.45 20.04 -6.94
N LYS A 166 7.42 19.09 -6.01
CA LYS A 166 8.46 18.06 -5.84
C LYS A 166 8.13 16.71 -6.48
N PHE A 167 6.89 16.53 -6.97
CA PHE A 167 6.45 15.31 -7.65
C PHE A 167 5.36 15.61 -8.68
N CYS A 168 5.11 14.69 -9.62
CA CYS A 168 4.17 14.88 -10.73
C CYS A 168 2.69 14.70 -10.34
N SER A 169 2.39 14.17 -9.17
CA SER A 169 1.02 13.89 -8.71
C SER A 169 0.86 14.07 -7.21
N ASN A 170 -0.35 14.38 -6.77
CA ASN A 170 -0.74 14.28 -5.36
C ASN A 170 -1.29 12.89 -5.02
N GLU A 171 -2.06 12.27 -5.92
CA GLU A 171 -2.75 11.03 -5.60
C GLU A 171 -1.93 9.80 -5.96
N ILE A 172 -1.37 9.15 -4.93
CA ILE A 172 -0.58 7.92 -5.03
C ILE A 172 -1.51 6.72 -4.87
N LYS A 173 -1.49 5.82 -5.84
CA LYS A 173 -2.33 4.61 -5.83
C LYS A 173 -1.59 3.38 -5.32
N CYS A 174 -0.37 3.18 -5.77
CA CYS A 174 0.47 2.04 -5.38
C CYS A 174 1.95 2.41 -5.39
N ILE A 175 2.71 1.70 -4.59
CA ILE A 175 4.18 1.73 -4.53
C ILE A 175 4.65 0.29 -4.65
N TYR A 176 5.66 0.06 -5.46
CA TYR A 176 6.24 -1.26 -5.65
C TYR A 176 7.77 -1.17 -5.65
N ARG A 177 8.41 -1.94 -4.78
CA ARG A 177 9.86 -2.14 -4.80
C ARG A 177 10.19 -3.37 -5.63
N ASP A 178 10.93 -3.19 -6.72
CA ASP A 178 11.35 -4.31 -7.55
C ASP A 178 12.54 -5.09 -6.96
N THR A 179 12.89 -6.20 -7.60
CA THR A 179 14.00 -7.08 -7.16
C THR A 179 15.39 -6.43 -7.23
N LYS A 180 15.50 -5.25 -7.83
CA LYS A 180 16.74 -4.43 -7.88
C LYS A 180 16.71 -3.28 -6.85
N GLY A 181 15.72 -3.26 -5.96
CA GLY A 181 15.54 -2.20 -4.95
C GLY A 181 14.95 -0.90 -5.48
N ARG A 182 14.56 -0.82 -6.77
CA ARG A 182 14.01 0.40 -7.36
C ARG A 182 12.57 0.62 -6.93
N MET A 183 12.23 1.88 -6.64
CA MET A 183 10.90 2.28 -6.18
C MET A 183 10.05 2.77 -7.35
N TRP A 184 8.97 2.06 -7.63
CA TRP A 184 8.00 2.34 -8.68
C TRP A 184 6.70 2.87 -8.08
N ILE A 185 6.24 4.01 -8.58
CA ILE A 185 5.07 4.71 -8.08
C ILE A 185 4.00 4.76 -9.17
N GLY A 186 2.84 4.20 -8.86
CA GLY A 186 1.63 4.35 -9.67
C GLY A 186 0.74 5.46 -9.13
N THR A 187 0.26 6.33 -10.01
CA THR A 187 -0.52 7.51 -9.67
C THR A 187 -1.92 7.47 -10.27
N SER A 188 -2.79 8.38 -9.83
CA SER A 188 -4.09 8.63 -10.42
C SER A 188 -3.97 9.73 -11.49
N GLY A 189 -3.59 9.35 -12.72
CA GLY A 189 -3.56 10.26 -13.87
C GLY A 189 -2.18 10.79 -14.28
N SER A 190 -1.09 10.43 -13.55
CA SER A 190 0.29 10.75 -13.96
C SER A 190 1.13 9.47 -14.12
N GLY A 191 0.52 8.40 -14.63
CA GLY A 191 1.18 7.18 -15.04
C GLY A 191 2.07 6.50 -14.01
N LEU A 192 3.05 5.73 -14.52
CA LEU A 192 4.06 4.99 -13.79
C LEU A 192 5.33 5.84 -13.66
N ASN A 193 5.90 5.89 -12.46
CA ASN A 193 7.10 6.68 -12.19
C ASN A 193 8.17 5.85 -11.49
N LEU A 194 9.40 5.86 -12.02
CA LEU A 194 10.57 5.34 -11.32
C LEU A 194 11.15 6.47 -10.47
N CYS A 195 11.14 6.28 -9.15
CA CYS A 195 11.61 7.28 -8.20
C CYS A 195 12.96 6.90 -7.60
N THR A 196 13.88 7.87 -7.60
CA THR A 196 15.24 7.72 -7.03
C THR A 196 15.49 8.85 -6.05
N PRO A 197 15.62 8.56 -4.74
CA PRO A 197 16.00 9.58 -3.76
C PRO A 197 17.35 10.20 -4.06
N GLN A 198 17.46 11.49 -3.76
CA GLN A 198 18.69 12.29 -3.87
C GLN A 198 18.87 13.04 -2.53
N ASP A 199 20.09 13.54 -2.30
CA ASP A 199 20.40 14.42 -1.17
C ASP A 199 19.88 13.87 0.17
N ASP A 200 20.16 12.60 0.46
CA ASP A 200 19.68 11.92 1.67
C ASP A 200 18.16 12.07 1.87
N TYR A 201 17.38 11.75 0.82
CA TYR A 201 15.92 11.85 0.76
C TYR A 201 15.32 13.26 0.85
N HIS A 202 16.12 14.33 0.72
CA HIS A 202 15.60 15.71 0.68
C HIS A 202 15.03 16.10 -0.69
N SER A 203 15.45 15.38 -1.75
CA SER A 203 14.90 15.55 -3.10
C SER A 203 14.64 14.20 -3.76
N LEU A 204 13.75 14.19 -4.76
CA LEU A 204 13.31 12.99 -5.47
C LEU A 204 13.45 13.23 -6.97
N LYS A 205 14.36 12.50 -7.61
CA LYS A 205 14.39 12.38 -9.06
C LYS A 205 13.37 11.32 -9.48
N TYR A 206 12.59 11.58 -10.53
CA TYR A 206 11.70 10.59 -11.09
C TYR A 206 11.73 10.56 -12.61
N GLU A 207 11.56 9.35 -13.16
CA GLU A 207 11.40 9.09 -14.60
C GLU A 207 9.96 8.69 -14.83
N HIS A 208 9.29 9.37 -15.74
CA HIS A 208 7.87 9.20 -16.02
C HIS A 208 7.64 8.28 -17.23
N TYR A 209 6.61 7.44 -17.11
CA TYR A 209 6.12 6.56 -18.16
C TYR A 209 4.59 6.65 -18.20
N GLY A 210 4.07 7.34 -19.20
CA GLY A 210 2.65 7.54 -19.43
C GLY A 210 2.16 6.93 -20.74
N THR A 211 0.98 7.34 -21.15
CA THR A 211 0.39 6.92 -22.44
C THR A 211 1.20 7.35 -23.63
N SER A 212 1.95 8.46 -23.55
CA SER A 212 2.89 8.90 -24.59
C SER A 212 4.09 7.95 -24.75
N GLU A 213 4.51 7.26 -23.69
CA GLU A 213 5.59 6.27 -23.70
C GLU A 213 5.07 4.85 -24.00
N GLY A 214 3.77 4.66 -24.12
CA GLY A 214 3.13 3.40 -24.49
C GLY A 214 2.36 2.69 -23.37
N LEU A 215 2.21 3.29 -22.21
CA LEU A 215 1.33 2.77 -21.16
C LEU A 215 -0.14 2.80 -21.63
N VAL A 216 -0.93 1.79 -21.29
CA VAL A 216 -2.33 1.71 -21.77
C VAL A 216 -3.24 2.79 -21.21
N ASN A 217 -2.96 3.26 -19.99
CA ASN A 217 -3.71 4.35 -19.33
C ASN A 217 -2.93 4.91 -18.14
N ASP A 218 -3.04 6.21 -17.85
CA ASP A 218 -2.28 6.91 -16.82
C ASP A 218 -2.85 6.76 -15.41
N VAL A 219 -4.01 6.11 -15.23
CA VAL A 219 -4.56 5.79 -13.90
C VAL A 219 -4.14 4.38 -13.51
N ILE A 220 -3.12 4.31 -12.68
CA ILE A 220 -2.55 3.04 -12.21
C ILE A 220 -3.34 2.53 -11.01
N GLN A 221 -3.64 1.23 -10.99
CA GLN A 221 -4.31 0.57 -9.86
C GLN A 221 -3.34 -0.28 -9.03
N SER A 222 -2.45 -1.01 -9.69
CA SER A 222 -1.44 -1.83 -9.01
C SER A 222 -0.23 -2.13 -9.91
N ILE A 223 0.89 -2.48 -9.28
CA ILE A 223 2.14 -2.85 -9.93
C ILE A 223 2.65 -4.15 -9.31
N LEU A 224 3.04 -5.10 -10.13
CA LEU A 224 3.69 -6.35 -9.70
C LEU A 224 4.87 -6.68 -10.62
N GLY A 225 5.95 -7.19 -10.07
CA GLY A 225 7.09 -7.68 -10.85
C GLY A 225 6.98 -9.17 -11.16
N ASP A 226 7.46 -9.58 -12.32
CA ASP A 226 7.66 -10.99 -12.65
C ASP A 226 9.10 -11.45 -12.40
N LYS A 227 9.34 -12.77 -12.47
CA LYS A 227 10.66 -13.37 -12.27
C LYS A 227 11.68 -12.97 -13.35
N LYS A 228 11.23 -12.38 -14.45
CA LYS A 228 12.09 -11.88 -15.55
C LYS A 228 12.45 -10.41 -15.40
N GLY A 229 11.92 -9.76 -14.35
CA GLY A 229 12.16 -8.34 -14.05
C GLY A 229 11.26 -7.38 -14.83
N ASN A 230 10.21 -7.87 -15.50
CA ASN A 230 9.18 -7.01 -16.07
C ASN A 230 8.21 -6.56 -14.97
N LEU A 231 7.57 -5.42 -15.17
CA LEU A 231 6.47 -4.94 -14.33
C LEU A 231 5.14 -5.17 -15.05
N TRP A 232 4.20 -5.71 -14.33
CA TRP A 232 2.80 -5.82 -14.72
C TRP A 232 2.02 -4.71 -14.05
N VAL A 233 1.57 -3.77 -14.85
CA VAL A 233 0.93 -2.53 -14.41
C VAL A 233 -0.55 -2.60 -14.75
N ALA A 234 -1.38 -2.79 -13.73
CA ALA A 234 -2.84 -2.74 -13.90
C ALA A 234 -3.31 -1.30 -13.91
N THR A 235 -4.17 -0.96 -14.87
CA THR A 235 -4.76 0.36 -15.05
C THR A 235 -6.28 0.27 -15.13
N GLU A 236 -6.97 1.39 -15.31
CA GLU A 236 -8.43 1.38 -15.49
C GLU A 236 -8.87 0.74 -16.81
N TYR A 237 -8.04 0.74 -17.86
CA TYR A 237 -8.43 0.27 -19.20
C TYR A 237 -7.75 -1.01 -19.65
N GLY A 238 -6.78 -1.51 -18.88
CA GLY A 238 -6.05 -2.71 -19.25
C GLY A 238 -4.85 -2.98 -18.37
N ILE A 239 -4.02 -3.90 -18.80
CA ILE A 239 -2.76 -4.24 -18.15
C ILE A 239 -1.63 -3.96 -19.14
N SER A 240 -0.62 -3.23 -18.69
CA SER A 240 0.64 -3.05 -19.42
C SER A 240 1.73 -3.91 -18.79
N LYS A 241 2.40 -4.73 -19.60
CA LYS A 241 3.64 -5.35 -19.20
C LYS A 241 4.78 -4.46 -19.66
N PHE A 242 5.51 -3.91 -18.73
CA PHE A 242 6.62 -2.99 -18.94
C PHE A 242 7.96 -3.70 -18.75
N ASN A 243 8.87 -3.54 -19.69
CA ASN A 243 10.25 -3.99 -19.55
C ASN A 243 11.14 -2.79 -19.17
N PRO A 244 11.63 -2.72 -17.92
CA PRO A 244 12.44 -1.59 -17.48
C PRO A 244 13.84 -1.50 -18.11
N SER A 245 14.30 -2.54 -18.81
CA SER A 245 15.61 -2.53 -19.46
C SER A 245 15.56 -1.99 -20.89
N THR A 246 14.44 -2.16 -21.57
CA THR A 246 14.21 -1.71 -22.95
C THR A 246 13.26 -0.52 -23.03
N HIS A 247 12.62 -0.16 -21.92
CA HIS A 247 11.57 0.87 -21.80
C HIS A 247 10.39 0.60 -22.74
N SER A 248 10.07 -0.66 -22.98
CA SER A 248 9.00 -1.07 -23.91
C SER A 248 7.78 -1.61 -23.18
N PHE A 249 6.61 -1.37 -23.75
CA PHE A 249 5.32 -1.85 -23.26
C PHE A 249 4.72 -2.90 -24.18
N GLU A 250 4.06 -3.90 -23.56
CA GLU A 250 3.16 -4.84 -24.20
C GLU A 250 1.80 -4.72 -23.50
N ASN A 251 0.74 -4.35 -24.24
CA ASN A 251 -0.53 -3.99 -23.67
C ASN A 251 -1.61 -5.05 -23.89
N TYR A 252 -2.38 -5.33 -22.83
CA TYR A 252 -3.51 -6.24 -22.79
C TYR A 252 -4.76 -5.45 -22.40
N PHE A 253 -5.72 -5.35 -23.33
CA PHE A 253 -6.95 -4.61 -23.14
C PHE A 253 -8.03 -5.50 -22.53
N PHE A 254 -8.84 -4.95 -21.62
CA PHE A 254 -10.03 -5.64 -21.16
C PHE A 254 -11.07 -5.64 -22.28
N SER A 255 -11.49 -6.82 -22.74
CA SER A 255 -12.63 -6.90 -23.63
C SER A 255 -13.92 -6.65 -22.85
N SER A 256 -14.89 -5.95 -23.45
CA SER A 256 -16.16 -5.56 -22.81
C SER A 256 -17.01 -6.74 -22.30
N TYR A 257 -16.59 -7.98 -22.52
CA TYR A 257 -17.31 -9.19 -22.15
C TYR A 257 -16.72 -9.97 -20.96
N THR A 258 -15.56 -9.61 -20.42
CA THR A 258 -14.85 -10.49 -19.48
C THR A 258 -14.66 -9.95 -18.07
N LEU A 259 -14.91 -8.68 -17.80
CA LEU A 259 -14.65 -8.16 -16.44
C LEU A 259 -15.69 -7.11 -16.05
N GLY A 260 -16.69 -7.54 -15.31
CA GLY A 260 -17.31 -6.65 -14.36
C GLY A 260 -16.20 -6.22 -13.37
N ASN A 261 -15.78 -4.97 -13.45
CA ASN A 261 -14.90 -4.25 -12.53
C ASN A 261 -13.96 -5.13 -11.68
N VAL A 262 -12.81 -5.47 -12.23
CA VAL A 262 -11.66 -5.96 -11.45
C VAL A 262 -10.95 -4.71 -10.91
N TYR A 263 -11.30 -4.34 -9.69
CA TYR A 263 -10.56 -3.35 -8.91
C TYR A 263 -9.78 -4.04 -7.82
#